data_0ffbb1e3d394ffae3d04895c4085bd21
#
_entry.id   0ffbb1e3d394ffae3d04895c4085bd21
#
_cell.length_a   1.000
_cell.length_b   1.000
_cell.length_c   1.000
_cell.angle_alpha   90.00
_cell.angle_beta   90.00
_cell.angle_gamma   90.00
#
_symmetry.space_group_name_H-M   'P 1'
#
loop_
_entity.id
_entity.type
_entity.pdbx_description
1 polymer ?
#
loop_
_entity_poly.entity_id
_entity_poly.type
_entity_poly.pdbx_seq_one_letter_code
_entity_poly.pdbx_strand_id
1 'polypeptide(L)'
;MKLRPVLFVLLLIAFTTTGCIFSPDDDPVVQTTPPEPELAPALTADALMSDYKDIYEARDIDDYRYILSEDYIFVPKGDEVAYNYDTEINITNKMFTEIAGEGGIVISNIVISLLDPQGVWRATPDDDPNFGGFPNSQYRQYEVNFKFYLSGENTVFQSTGFVVYYVTTVEEQHEGSTVEAYKFLGTKDQTNGS
;
A
#
# COMPACT_ATOMS: atom_id res chain seq x y z
N MET A 1 4.20 5.41 66.68
CA MET A 1 3.79 4.05 66.30
C MET A 1 4.18 3.84 64.81
N LYS A 2 5.25 3.07 64.59
CA LYS A 2 5.84 2.85 63.26
C LYS A 2 5.49 1.41 62.81
N LEU A 3 4.41 1.26 62.07
CA LEU A 3 3.94 -0.06 61.58
C LEU A 3 3.65 -0.05 60.05
N ARG A 4 4.44 0.63 59.27
CA ARG A 4 4.21 0.74 57.84
C ARG A 4 5.21 0.08 56.85
N PRO A 5 6.40 -0.40 57.28
CA PRO A 5 7.25 -1.06 56.29
C PRO A 5 7.09 -2.58 56.17
N VAL A 6 6.46 -3.24 57.15
CA VAL A 6 6.34 -4.72 57.13
C VAL A 6 5.23 -5.23 56.18
N LEU A 7 4.19 -4.43 55.95
CA LEU A 7 3.09 -4.81 55.05
C LEU A 7 3.50 -4.71 53.56
N PHE A 8 4.47 -3.88 53.23
CA PHE A 8 4.92 -3.70 51.85
C PHE A 8 5.87 -4.82 51.37
N VAL A 9 6.60 -5.42 52.32
CA VAL A 9 7.54 -6.52 51.98
C VAL A 9 6.79 -7.83 51.79
N LEU A 10 5.64 -8.04 52.51
CA LEU A 10 4.82 -9.24 52.35
C LEU A 10 4.01 -9.23 51.02
N LEU A 11 3.69 -8.06 50.47
CA LEU A 11 2.99 -7.95 49.20
C LEU A 11 3.92 -8.19 47.99
N LEU A 12 5.24 -7.98 48.15
CA LEU A 12 6.23 -8.15 47.07
C LEU A 12 6.62 -9.63 46.89
N ILE A 13 6.43 -10.47 47.92
CA ILE A 13 6.78 -11.91 47.84
C ILE A 13 5.67 -12.75 47.22
N ALA A 14 4.43 -12.24 47.17
CA ALA A 14 3.29 -12.95 46.57
C ALA A 14 3.27 -12.90 45.02
N PHE A 15 4.12 -12.07 44.37
CA PHE A 15 4.14 -11.93 42.94
C PHE A 15 5.24 -12.72 42.22
N THR A 16 6.09 -13.46 42.95
CA THR A 16 7.23 -14.17 42.34
C THR A 16 7.00 -15.67 42.12
N THR A 17 5.77 -16.19 42.36
CA THR A 17 5.52 -17.64 42.21
C THR A 17 4.45 -17.99 41.16
N THR A 18 4.03 -17.07 40.32
CA THR A 18 3.35 -17.45 39.07
C THR A 18 4.40 -17.73 38.02
N GLY A 19 5.11 -18.85 38.18
CA GLY A 19 5.96 -19.44 37.16
C GLY A 19 5.12 -19.65 35.91
N CYS A 20 5.70 -19.24 34.80
CA CYS A 20 5.24 -19.46 33.45
C CYS A 20 4.78 -20.90 33.23
N ILE A 21 3.49 -21.10 33.16
CA ILE A 21 2.89 -22.30 32.54
C ILE A 21 2.61 -21.92 31.08
N PHE A 22 3.65 -21.58 30.37
CA PHE A 22 3.69 -21.66 28.93
C PHE A 22 4.87 -22.57 28.62
N SER A 23 4.63 -23.88 28.65
CA SER A 23 5.38 -24.77 27.78
C SER A 23 5.13 -24.27 26.37
N PRO A 24 6.16 -24.01 25.57
CA PRO A 24 5.96 -23.93 24.15
C PRO A 24 5.51 -25.35 23.76
N ASP A 25 4.21 -25.53 23.47
CA ASP A 25 3.78 -26.67 22.72
C ASP A 25 4.60 -26.62 21.42
N ASP A 26 5.42 -27.67 21.22
CA ASP A 26 6.11 -27.95 19.97
C ASP A 26 5.08 -28.37 18.90
N ASP A 27 3.98 -27.65 18.78
CA ASP A 27 3.14 -27.76 17.61
C ASP A 27 3.98 -27.24 16.43
N PRO A 28 4.20 -28.06 15.40
CA PRO A 28 4.92 -27.62 14.23
C PRO A 28 4.21 -26.35 13.74
N VAL A 29 4.92 -25.22 13.76
CA VAL A 29 4.46 -23.99 13.12
C VAL A 29 4.21 -24.39 11.67
N VAL A 30 2.94 -24.66 11.37
CA VAL A 30 2.50 -24.77 10.00
C VAL A 30 2.78 -23.38 9.42
N GLN A 31 3.91 -23.28 8.70
CA GLN A 31 4.15 -22.16 7.84
C GLN A 31 3.02 -22.19 6.82
N THR A 32 1.93 -21.50 7.13
CA THR A 32 0.94 -21.17 6.12
C THR A 32 1.67 -20.25 5.15
N THR A 33 2.11 -20.81 4.05
CA THR A 33 2.50 -20.01 2.89
C THR A 33 1.40 -19.00 2.70
N PRO A 34 1.71 -17.69 2.63
CA PRO A 34 0.69 -16.70 2.32
C PRO A 34 -0.10 -17.19 1.11
N PRO A 35 -1.41 -17.07 1.08
CA PRO A 35 -2.19 -17.45 -0.08
C PRO A 35 -1.55 -16.76 -1.30
N GLU A 36 -1.32 -17.56 -2.33
CA GLU A 36 -0.86 -17.06 -3.63
C GLU A 36 -1.87 -16.00 -4.08
N PRO A 37 -1.43 -14.82 -4.52
CA PRO A 37 -2.35 -13.77 -4.96
C PRO A 37 -3.25 -14.34 -6.06
N GLU A 38 -4.55 -14.05 -5.99
CA GLU A 38 -5.51 -14.49 -7.01
C GLU A 38 -5.26 -13.75 -8.34
N LEU A 39 -4.55 -12.63 -8.29
CA LEU A 39 -4.22 -11.81 -9.45
C LEU A 39 -3.05 -12.42 -10.24
N ALA A 40 -3.26 -12.63 -11.53
CA ALA A 40 -2.19 -13.04 -12.43
C ALA A 40 -1.15 -11.91 -12.63
N PRO A 41 0.14 -12.23 -12.85
CA PRO A 41 1.17 -11.23 -13.12
C PRO A 41 0.84 -10.36 -14.34
N ALA A 42 0.94 -9.05 -14.21
CA ALA A 42 0.77 -8.13 -15.34
C ALA A 42 1.97 -8.22 -16.29
N LEU A 43 1.78 -8.73 -17.49
CA LEU A 43 2.84 -8.92 -18.48
C LEU A 43 3.13 -7.66 -19.32
N THR A 44 2.38 -6.59 -19.13
CA THR A 44 2.59 -5.29 -19.76
C THR A 44 2.27 -4.17 -18.78
N ALA A 45 2.90 -3.02 -18.96
CA ALA A 45 2.60 -1.85 -18.14
C ALA A 45 1.14 -1.36 -18.32
N ASP A 46 0.54 -1.54 -19.48
CA ASP A 46 -0.87 -1.19 -19.70
C ASP A 46 -1.83 -2.17 -18.99
N ALA A 47 -1.50 -3.47 -18.91
CA ALA A 47 -2.24 -4.43 -18.10
C ALA A 47 -2.18 -4.05 -16.62
N LEU A 48 -0.99 -3.72 -16.10
CA LEU A 48 -0.83 -3.26 -14.72
C LEU A 48 -1.69 -2.03 -14.41
N MET A 49 -1.82 -1.08 -15.34
CA MET A 49 -2.71 0.09 -15.16
C MET A 49 -4.20 -0.30 -15.13
N SER A 50 -4.59 -1.31 -15.88
CA SER A 50 -5.96 -1.85 -15.83
C SER A 50 -6.23 -2.51 -14.48
N ASP A 51 -5.31 -3.38 -14.04
CA ASP A 51 -5.40 -4.07 -12.75
C ASP A 51 -5.46 -3.04 -11.60
N TYR A 52 -4.61 -2.01 -11.63
CA TYR A 52 -4.63 -0.93 -10.65
C TYR A 52 -6.01 -0.31 -10.50
N LYS A 53 -6.67 0.01 -11.61
CA LYS A 53 -8.01 0.60 -11.59
C LYS A 53 -9.01 -0.35 -10.93
N ASP A 54 -9.03 -1.60 -11.37
CA ASP A 54 -10.00 -2.60 -10.91
C ASP A 54 -9.78 -2.93 -9.42
N ILE A 55 -8.53 -3.05 -8.96
CA ILE A 55 -8.13 -3.27 -7.57
C ILE A 55 -8.59 -2.10 -6.67
N TYR A 56 -8.38 -0.87 -7.12
CA TYR A 56 -8.78 0.31 -6.35
C TYR A 56 -10.31 0.42 -6.24
N GLU A 57 -11.04 0.13 -7.31
CA GLU A 57 -12.50 0.13 -7.32
C GLU A 57 -13.07 -1.03 -6.49
N ALA A 58 -12.42 -2.20 -6.50
CA ALA A 58 -12.74 -3.34 -5.64
C ALA A 58 -12.32 -3.12 -4.17
N ARG A 59 -11.39 -2.22 -3.93
CA ARG A 59 -10.77 -1.96 -2.62
C ARG A 59 -10.06 -3.20 -2.06
N ASP A 60 -9.37 -3.94 -2.94
CA ASP A 60 -8.60 -5.12 -2.56
C ASP A 60 -7.19 -4.72 -2.15
N ILE A 61 -6.90 -4.80 -0.84
CA ILE A 61 -5.60 -4.39 -0.30
C ILE A 61 -4.52 -5.44 -0.57
N ASP A 62 -4.86 -6.70 -0.69
CA ASP A 62 -3.88 -7.76 -0.90
C ASP A 62 -3.39 -7.74 -2.35
N ASP A 63 -4.30 -7.59 -3.31
CA ASP A 63 -3.96 -7.37 -4.71
C ASP A 63 -3.25 -6.02 -4.91
N TYR A 64 -3.63 -4.97 -4.15
CA TYR A 64 -2.90 -3.69 -4.19
C TYR A 64 -1.44 -3.85 -3.75
N ARG A 65 -1.19 -4.58 -2.66
CA ARG A 65 0.18 -4.91 -2.22
C ARG A 65 0.95 -5.67 -3.29
N TYR A 66 0.28 -6.62 -3.94
CA TYR A 66 0.89 -7.46 -4.96
C TYR A 66 1.37 -6.65 -6.16
N ILE A 67 0.63 -5.65 -6.61
CA ILE A 67 1.02 -4.84 -7.79
C ILE A 67 2.09 -3.79 -7.50
N LEU A 68 2.42 -3.51 -6.24
CA LEU A 68 3.49 -2.59 -5.88
C LEU A 68 4.84 -3.31 -5.77
N SER A 69 5.92 -2.64 -6.18
CA SER A 69 7.28 -3.03 -5.85
C SER A 69 7.57 -2.74 -4.37
N GLU A 70 8.43 -3.54 -3.74
CA GLU A 70 8.94 -3.24 -2.37
C GLU A 70 9.69 -1.90 -2.32
N ASP A 71 10.24 -1.46 -3.44
CA ASP A 71 10.92 -0.17 -3.60
C ASP A 71 9.97 1.00 -3.94
N TYR A 72 8.66 0.79 -3.81
CA TYR A 72 7.67 1.80 -4.18
C TYR A 72 7.86 3.12 -3.43
N ILE A 73 7.77 4.22 -4.19
CA ILE A 73 7.86 5.59 -3.67
C ILE A 73 6.69 6.42 -4.21
N PHE A 74 5.96 7.06 -3.31
CA PHE A 74 5.04 8.14 -3.68
C PHE A 74 5.74 9.49 -3.52
N VAL A 75 5.74 10.30 -4.57
CA VAL A 75 6.28 11.66 -4.56
C VAL A 75 5.10 12.64 -4.64
N PRO A 76 4.71 13.26 -3.51
CA PRO A 76 3.65 14.25 -3.52
C PRO A 76 4.09 15.50 -4.26
N LYS A 77 3.12 16.33 -4.61
CA LYS A 77 3.40 17.61 -5.25
C LYS A 77 4.04 18.60 -4.26
N GLY A 78 4.99 19.38 -4.76
CA GLY A 78 5.65 20.44 -4.01
C GLY A 78 6.80 19.94 -3.16
N ASP A 79 6.99 20.57 -1.99
CA ASP A 79 8.11 20.30 -1.08
C ASP A 79 7.76 19.23 -0.02
N GLU A 80 6.66 18.50 -0.21
CA GLU A 80 6.27 17.44 0.72
C GLU A 80 7.24 16.26 0.64
N VAL A 81 7.43 15.61 1.78
CA VAL A 81 8.34 14.46 1.86
C VAL A 81 7.71 13.26 1.15
N ALA A 82 8.48 12.64 0.25
CA ALA A 82 8.10 11.39 -0.37
C ALA A 82 7.92 10.28 0.68
N TYR A 83 6.99 9.38 0.46
CA TYR A 83 6.78 8.24 1.35
C TYR A 83 6.86 6.91 0.60
N ASN A 84 7.21 5.88 1.36
CA ASN A 84 7.57 4.57 0.86
C ASN A 84 6.36 3.61 0.81
N TYR A 85 6.63 2.39 0.36
CA TYR A 85 5.71 1.27 0.28
C TYR A 85 4.86 1.09 1.56
N ASP A 86 5.50 0.98 2.74
CA ASP A 86 4.77 0.72 4.00
C ASP A 86 3.77 1.84 4.33
N THR A 87 4.17 3.07 4.09
CA THR A 87 3.31 4.24 4.31
C THR A 87 2.14 4.24 3.33
N GLU A 88 2.40 3.97 2.05
CA GLU A 88 1.37 3.85 1.01
C GLU A 88 0.35 2.77 1.34
N ILE A 89 0.81 1.57 1.69
CA ILE A 89 -0.07 0.46 2.07
C ILE A 89 -0.92 0.82 3.29
N ASN A 90 -0.33 1.48 4.30
CA ASN A 90 -1.08 1.86 5.50
C ASN A 90 -2.17 2.90 5.20
N ILE A 91 -1.89 3.88 4.33
CA ILE A 91 -2.87 4.90 3.91
C ILE A 91 -4.00 4.24 3.11
N THR A 92 -3.64 3.46 2.09
CA THR A 92 -4.59 2.80 1.20
C THR A 92 -5.45 1.78 1.94
N ASN A 93 -4.86 0.99 2.86
CA ASN A 93 -5.61 0.05 3.68
C ASN A 93 -6.70 0.75 4.52
N LYS A 94 -6.40 1.92 5.08
CA LYS A 94 -7.42 2.71 5.81
C LYS A 94 -8.54 3.18 4.90
N MET A 95 -8.25 3.54 3.67
CA MET A 95 -9.27 3.92 2.69
C MET A 95 -10.14 2.73 2.27
N PHE A 96 -9.54 1.55 2.08
CA PHE A 96 -10.22 0.35 1.58
C PHE A 96 -11.07 -0.34 2.65
N THR A 97 -10.64 -0.34 3.91
CA THR A 97 -11.30 -1.08 5.02
C THR A 97 -12.44 -0.32 5.71
N GLU A 98 -12.88 0.80 5.14
CA GLU A 98 -13.97 1.61 5.72
C GLU A 98 -13.69 2.06 7.18
N ILE A 99 -12.42 2.17 7.55
CA ILE A 99 -12.06 2.72 8.85
C ILE A 99 -12.34 4.21 8.82
N ALA A 100 -13.19 4.65 9.74
CA ALA A 100 -13.52 6.07 9.86
C ALA A 100 -12.26 6.91 10.10
N GLY A 101 -12.02 7.88 9.22
CA GLY A 101 -10.99 8.89 9.40
C GLY A 101 -11.34 9.89 10.52
N GLU A 102 -10.57 10.97 10.65
CA GLU A 102 -10.93 12.08 11.52
C GLU A 102 -12.34 12.61 11.16
N GLY A 103 -13.21 12.70 12.15
CA GLY A 103 -14.61 13.12 11.94
C GLY A 103 -15.59 11.98 11.59
N GLY A 104 -15.16 10.71 11.62
CA GLY A 104 -16.05 9.57 11.37
C GLY A 104 -16.40 9.36 9.89
N ILE A 105 -15.64 9.96 8.97
CA ILE A 105 -15.85 9.82 7.53
C ILE A 105 -15.40 8.43 7.08
N VAL A 106 -16.31 7.69 6.43
CA VAL A 106 -16.06 6.38 5.85
C VAL A 106 -16.21 6.44 4.34
N ILE A 107 -15.22 5.93 3.60
CA ILE A 107 -15.30 5.81 2.13
C ILE A 107 -16.05 4.52 1.81
N SER A 108 -17.22 4.64 1.19
CA SER A 108 -18.07 3.50 0.82
C SER A 108 -17.82 2.96 -0.58
N ASN A 109 -17.33 3.80 -1.49
CA ASN A 109 -17.01 3.42 -2.85
C ASN A 109 -15.94 4.34 -3.43
N ILE A 110 -15.13 3.79 -4.33
CA ILE A 110 -14.10 4.52 -5.08
C ILE A 110 -14.34 4.27 -6.56
N VAL A 111 -14.28 5.31 -7.37
CA VAL A 111 -14.31 5.21 -8.83
C VAL A 111 -13.12 5.96 -9.40
N ILE A 112 -12.34 5.28 -10.22
CA ILE A 112 -11.16 5.84 -10.88
C ILE A 112 -11.41 5.91 -12.38
N SER A 113 -11.12 7.07 -12.96
CA SER A 113 -11.00 7.23 -14.40
C SER A 113 -9.56 7.61 -14.73
N LEU A 114 -8.91 6.76 -15.48
CA LEU A 114 -7.60 7.03 -16.08
C LEU A 114 -7.86 7.57 -17.48
N LEU A 115 -7.74 8.89 -17.61
CA LEU A 115 -8.04 9.60 -18.82
C LEU A 115 -6.74 9.88 -19.59
N ASP A 116 -6.85 9.90 -20.90
CA ASP A 116 -5.82 10.34 -21.85
C ASP A 116 -4.36 10.13 -21.39
N PRO A 117 -3.82 8.90 -21.51
CA PRO A 117 -2.42 8.71 -21.22
C PRO A 117 -1.58 9.62 -22.14
N GLN A 118 -0.70 10.42 -21.53
CA GLN A 118 0.13 11.36 -22.24
C GLN A 118 1.31 10.63 -22.90
N GLY A 119 1.18 10.33 -24.19
CA GLY A 119 2.23 9.66 -24.98
C GLY A 119 2.29 8.14 -24.74
N VAL A 120 3.48 7.57 -24.90
CA VAL A 120 3.79 6.15 -24.69
C VAL A 120 4.62 5.97 -23.43
N TRP A 121 4.73 4.74 -22.93
CA TRP A 121 5.70 4.38 -21.90
C TRP A 121 7.11 4.72 -22.39
N ARG A 122 7.89 5.38 -21.55
CA ARG A 122 9.26 5.84 -21.85
C ARG A 122 10.20 5.33 -20.77
N ALA A 123 11.43 5.02 -21.15
CA ALA A 123 12.46 4.73 -20.18
C ALA A 123 12.63 5.92 -19.20
N THR A 124 12.75 5.61 -17.92
CA THR A 124 13.02 6.62 -16.88
C THR A 124 14.40 7.21 -17.14
N PRO A 125 14.57 8.55 -17.12
CA PRO A 125 15.89 9.17 -17.23
C PRO A 125 16.80 8.75 -16.09
N ASP A 126 18.08 8.47 -16.37
CA ASP A 126 19.06 8.07 -15.35
C ASP A 126 19.28 9.15 -14.27
N ASP A 127 18.99 10.40 -14.58
CA ASP A 127 19.11 11.55 -13.70
C ASP A 127 17.79 11.88 -12.96
N ASP A 128 16.74 11.07 -13.10
CA ASP A 128 15.55 11.25 -12.27
C ASP A 128 15.93 11.04 -10.80
N PRO A 129 15.66 12.04 -9.91
CA PRO A 129 16.16 12.00 -8.54
C PRO A 129 15.55 10.89 -7.68
N ASN A 130 14.41 10.34 -8.07
CA ASN A 130 13.71 9.31 -7.30
C ASN A 130 13.74 7.94 -7.98
N PHE A 131 13.74 7.90 -9.31
CA PHE A 131 13.50 6.68 -10.07
C PHE A 131 14.61 6.33 -11.08
N GLY A 132 15.61 7.21 -11.29
CA GLY A 132 16.67 7.01 -12.27
C GLY A 132 17.66 5.88 -11.95
N GLY A 133 17.70 5.41 -10.70
CA GLY A 133 18.58 4.30 -10.29
C GLY A 133 18.02 2.90 -10.54
N PHE A 134 16.79 2.78 -11.02
CA PHE A 134 16.13 1.48 -11.18
C PHE A 134 16.24 0.98 -12.63
N PRO A 135 16.81 -0.22 -12.82
CA PRO A 135 16.92 -0.80 -14.16
C PRO A 135 15.54 -1.11 -14.75
N ASN A 136 15.42 -1.00 -16.06
CA ASN A 136 14.18 -1.28 -16.81
C ASN A 136 12.96 -0.46 -16.38
N SER A 137 13.16 0.60 -15.58
CA SER A 137 12.04 1.44 -15.17
C SER A 137 11.53 2.28 -16.34
N GLN A 138 10.22 2.41 -16.39
CA GLN A 138 9.50 3.20 -17.39
C GLN A 138 8.50 4.10 -16.69
N TYR A 139 8.17 5.21 -17.34
CA TYR A 139 7.17 6.14 -16.82
C TYR A 139 6.17 6.57 -17.88
N ARG A 140 4.98 6.94 -17.43
CA ARG A 140 3.94 7.56 -18.26
C ARG A 140 3.04 8.45 -17.41
N GLN A 141 2.62 9.56 -17.98
CA GLN A 141 1.68 10.47 -17.32
C GLN A 141 0.25 10.14 -17.72
N TYR A 142 -0.65 10.19 -16.76
CA TYR A 142 -2.10 10.08 -16.94
C TYR A 142 -2.80 11.30 -16.35
N GLU A 143 -3.86 11.74 -17.00
CA GLU A 143 -4.88 12.52 -16.35
C GLU A 143 -5.76 11.58 -15.53
N VAL A 144 -5.91 11.84 -14.24
CA VAL A 144 -6.67 10.98 -13.33
C VAL A 144 -7.86 11.73 -12.75
N ASN A 145 -8.94 10.99 -12.52
CA ASN A 145 -10.10 11.47 -11.81
C ASN A 145 -10.53 10.42 -10.79
N PHE A 146 -10.34 10.74 -9.52
CA PHE A 146 -10.77 9.93 -8.39
C PHE A 146 -12.06 10.49 -7.84
N LYS A 147 -13.05 9.61 -7.62
CA LYS A 147 -14.30 9.94 -6.91
C LYS A 147 -14.44 9.02 -5.71
N PHE A 148 -14.52 9.63 -4.55
CA PHE A 148 -14.70 8.94 -3.27
C PHE A 148 -16.12 9.22 -2.77
N TYR A 149 -16.92 8.17 -2.64
CA TYR A 149 -18.28 8.24 -2.13
C TYR A 149 -18.24 7.99 -0.62
N LEU A 150 -18.87 8.86 0.15
CA LEU A 150 -18.87 8.77 1.61
C LEU A 150 -20.13 8.06 2.11
N SER A 151 -19.96 7.19 3.12
CA SER A 151 -21.09 6.52 3.79
C SER A 151 -21.94 7.51 4.55
N GLY A 152 -23.26 7.38 4.40
CA GLY A 152 -24.24 8.17 5.16
C GLY A 152 -24.49 9.58 4.64
N GLU A 153 -23.78 10.02 3.62
CA GLU A 153 -23.95 11.32 3.00
C GLU A 153 -24.03 11.18 1.48
N ASN A 154 -24.77 12.10 0.83
CA ASN A 154 -24.76 12.23 -0.65
C ASN A 154 -23.51 13.04 -1.09
N THR A 155 -22.42 12.94 -0.33
CA THR A 155 -21.21 13.70 -0.58
C THR A 155 -20.22 12.85 -1.37
N VAL A 156 -19.69 13.42 -2.44
CA VAL A 156 -18.64 12.84 -3.26
C VAL A 156 -17.44 13.76 -3.22
N PHE A 157 -16.30 13.24 -2.75
CA PHE A 157 -15.03 13.91 -2.96
C PHE A 157 -14.51 13.54 -4.35
N GLN A 158 -14.06 14.56 -5.08
CA GLN A 158 -13.47 14.36 -6.39
C GLN A 158 -12.09 15.03 -6.42
N SER A 159 -11.09 14.27 -6.86
CA SER A 159 -9.74 14.77 -7.14
C SER A 159 -9.42 14.53 -8.61
N THR A 160 -9.04 15.57 -9.32
CA THR A 160 -8.61 15.51 -10.73
C THR A 160 -7.23 16.11 -10.87
N GLY A 161 -6.41 15.51 -11.71
CA GLY A 161 -5.08 16.04 -11.95
C GLY A 161 -4.23 15.14 -12.82
N PHE A 162 -2.94 15.44 -12.85
CA PHE A 162 -1.97 14.62 -13.56
C PHE A 162 -1.11 13.84 -12.58
N VAL A 163 -0.95 12.56 -12.85
CA VAL A 163 -0.07 11.67 -12.10
C VAL A 163 0.87 10.98 -13.07
N VAL A 164 2.16 10.97 -12.75
CA VAL A 164 3.16 10.17 -13.45
C VAL A 164 3.30 8.85 -12.71
N TYR A 165 3.05 7.76 -13.40
CA TYR A 165 3.25 6.41 -12.91
C TYR A 165 4.60 5.90 -13.39
N TYR A 166 5.36 5.31 -12.47
CA TYR A 166 6.62 4.64 -12.74
C TYR A 166 6.45 3.16 -12.51
N VAL A 167 6.93 2.36 -13.45
CA VAL A 167 6.85 0.90 -13.40
C VAL A 167 8.22 0.29 -13.62
N THR A 168 8.42 -0.91 -13.11
CA THR A 168 9.60 -1.73 -13.35
C THR A 168 9.17 -3.17 -13.61
N THR A 169 10.07 -4.01 -14.11
CA THR A 169 9.82 -5.45 -14.23
C THR A 169 10.54 -6.21 -13.12
N VAL A 170 9.89 -7.25 -12.61
CA VAL A 170 10.43 -8.21 -11.65
C VAL A 170 10.23 -9.63 -12.17
N GLU A 171 11.12 -10.54 -11.81
CA GLU A 171 10.93 -11.96 -12.12
C GLU A 171 9.97 -12.58 -11.10
N GLU A 172 8.92 -13.23 -11.58
CA GLU A 172 7.93 -13.93 -10.76
C GLU A 172 7.73 -15.36 -11.24
N GLN A 173 7.33 -16.24 -10.31
CA GLN A 173 6.92 -17.60 -10.63
C GLN A 173 5.41 -17.61 -10.91
N HIS A 174 5.02 -18.03 -12.09
CA HIS A 174 3.62 -18.17 -12.47
C HIS A 174 3.43 -19.47 -13.25
N GLU A 175 2.51 -20.32 -12.79
CA GLU A 175 2.18 -21.62 -13.40
C GLU A 175 3.43 -22.49 -13.67
N GLY A 176 4.43 -22.45 -12.77
CA GLY A 176 5.66 -23.21 -12.86
C GLY A 176 6.70 -22.65 -13.86
N SER A 177 6.49 -21.46 -14.37
CA SER A 177 7.41 -20.74 -15.24
C SER A 177 7.84 -19.42 -14.62
N THR A 178 9.06 -18.97 -14.89
CA THR A 178 9.50 -17.63 -14.54
C THR A 178 9.02 -16.67 -15.63
N VAL A 179 8.32 -15.61 -15.22
CA VAL A 179 7.84 -14.54 -16.11
C VAL A 179 8.38 -13.19 -15.64
N GLU A 180 8.54 -12.25 -16.56
CA GLU A 180 8.77 -10.84 -16.20
C GLU A 180 7.41 -10.17 -16.00
N ALA A 181 7.12 -9.76 -14.76
CA ALA A 181 5.90 -9.06 -14.38
C ALA A 181 6.17 -7.58 -14.13
N TYR A 182 5.25 -6.73 -14.54
CA TYR A 182 5.32 -5.31 -14.25
C TYR A 182 4.77 -5.03 -12.84
N LYS A 183 5.49 -4.17 -12.10
CA LYS A 183 5.08 -3.63 -10.79
C LYS A 183 5.17 -2.11 -10.78
N PHE A 184 4.34 -1.47 -9.97
CA PHE A 184 4.53 -0.04 -9.75
C PHE A 184 5.77 0.20 -8.90
N LEU A 185 6.70 0.95 -9.45
CA LEU A 185 7.87 1.47 -8.76
C LEU A 185 7.55 2.76 -8.00
N GLY A 186 6.55 3.49 -8.44
CA GLY A 186 6.09 4.67 -7.75
C GLY A 186 5.15 5.55 -8.56
N THR A 187 4.70 6.61 -7.89
CA THR A 187 3.88 7.65 -8.50
C THR A 187 4.38 9.04 -8.11
N LYS A 188 4.21 9.99 -9.01
CA LYS A 188 4.53 11.40 -8.77
C LYS A 188 3.31 12.26 -9.08
N ASP A 189 2.79 12.92 -8.05
CA ASP A 189 1.67 13.84 -8.23
C ASP A 189 2.14 15.13 -8.92
N GLN A 190 1.47 15.47 -10.01
CA GLN A 190 1.67 16.71 -10.77
C GLN A 190 0.41 17.56 -10.84
N THR A 191 -0.59 17.24 -10.01
CA THR A 191 -1.87 17.94 -9.99
C THR A 191 -1.64 19.43 -9.76
N ASN A 192 -2.09 20.26 -10.68
CA ASN A 192 -2.05 21.71 -10.48
C ASN A 192 -3.12 22.06 -9.45
N GLY A 193 -2.71 22.38 -8.22
CA GLY A 193 -3.61 22.92 -7.22
C GLY A 193 -4.27 24.18 -7.77
N SER A 194 -5.56 24.16 -7.87
CA SER A 194 -6.42 25.33 -8.11
C SER A 194 -6.62 26.09 -6.82
#